data_123f650469b1082cd257c346ae997b37
#
_entry.id   123f650469b1082cd257c346ae997b37
#
_cell.length_a   1.000
_cell.length_b   1.000
_cell.length_c   1.000
_cell.angle_alpha   90.00
_cell.angle_beta   90.00
_cell.angle_gamma   90.00
#
_symmetry.space_group_name_H-M   'P 1'
#
loop_
_entity.id
_entity.type
_entity.pdbx_description
1 polymer ?
#
loop_
_entity_poly.entity_id
_entity_poly.type
_entity_poly.pdbx_seq_one_letter_code
_entity_poly.pdbx_strand_id
1 'polypeptide(L)'
;LSFRNCEGYYSKAARACTWPCSITQMDADDQMDQVYEALVHWADAIVVATPIRWGAASSLYFKMAERLNCIQNAITIRDQVLIRNKVAGFIIVGGQDNIQAVAGQMLGFFAELGFLFPQFPYVAHSRGWSREDMEANVEIVRGSAELADGAAMLTKRCLELAADLIARHEAPPSIERGGRKAHALRT
;
A
#
# COMPACT_ATOMS: atom_id res chain seq x y z
N LEU A 1 -15.13 -4.58 -4.37
CA LEU A 1 -14.82 -5.79 -3.61
C LEU A 1 -15.55 -5.78 -2.28
N SER A 2 -16.12 -6.92 -1.88
CA SER A 2 -16.67 -7.16 -0.55
C SER A 2 -15.69 -8.02 0.25
N PHE A 3 -15.26 -7.55 1.41
CA PHE A 3 -14.38 -8.31 2.29
C PHE A 3 -14.59 -7.91 3.75
N ARG A 4 -14.27 -8.81 4.67
CA ARG A 4 -14.44 -8.61 6.12
C ARG A 4 -13.34 -7.75 6.71
N ASN A 5 -13.60 -7.15 7.87
CA ASN A 5 -12.58 -6.46 8.67
C ASN A 5 -11.55 -7.45 9.22
N CYS A 6 -10.38 -6.95 9.62
CA CYS A 6 -9.44 -7.74 10.38
C CYS A 6 -10.04 -8.09 11.75
N GLU A 7 -9.95 -9.35 12.16
CA GLU A 7 -10.44 -9.84 13.46
C GLU A 7 -9.33 -9.92 14.52
N GLY A 8 -8.16 -9.38 14.21
CA GLY A 8 -7.07 -9.27 15.15
C GLY A 8 -6.51 -10.60 15.63
N TYR A 9 -6.48 -11.64 14.80
CA TYR A 9 -5.92 -12.94 15.17
C TYR A 9 -4.48 -12.86 15.65
N TYR A 10 -3.69 -11.94 15.10
CA TYR A 10 -2.33 -11.69 15.57
C TYR A 10 -2.26 -11.35 17.06
N SER A 11 -3.21 -10.56 17.55
CA SER A 11 -3.28 -10.17 18.98
C SER A 11 -3.70 -11.33 19.88
N LYS A 12 -4.36 -12.34 19.34
CA LYS A 12 -4.74 -13.55 20.08
C LYS A 12 -3.56 -14.53 20.16
N ALA A 13 -2.92 -14.78 19.03
CA ALA A 13 -1.69 -15.55 18.91
C ALA A 13 -0.99 -15.17 17.60
N ALA A 14 0.28 -14.80 17.66
CA ALA A 14 1.02 -14.34 16.47
C ALA A 14 0.93 -15.33 15.30
N ARG A 15 0.95 -16.64 15.58
CA ARG A 15 0.82 -17.69 14.56
C ARG A 15 -0.58 -17.86 13.98
N ALA A 16 -1.60 -17.28 14.58
CA ALA A 16 -2.98 -17.35 14.08
C ALA A 16 -3.24 -16.39 12.92
N CYS A 17 -2.42 -15.36 12.74
CA CYS A 17 -2.42 -14.50 11.56
C CYS A 17 -1.54 -15.14 10.48
N THR A 18 -2.12 -16.00 9.69
CA THR A 18 -1.40 -16.79 8.68
C THR A 18 -1.36 -16.10 7.32
N TRP A 19 -0.46 -16.55 6.46
CA TRP A 19 -0.51 -16.31 5.03
C TRP A 19 -0.85 -17.64 4.30
N PRO A 20 -1.88 -17.68 3.43
CA PRO A 20 -2.92 -16.64 3.21
C PRO A 20 -3.71 -16.31 4.48
N CYS A 21 -4.40 -15.16 4.49
CA CYS A 21 -5.15 -14.69 5.66
C CYS A 21 -6.20 -15.71 6.15
N SER A 22 -6.22 -15.98 7.44
CA SER A 22 -7.15 -16.94 8.03
C SER A 22 -8.62 -16.62 7.77
N ILE A 23 -8.98 -15.32 7.75
CA ILE A 23 -10.36 -14.91 7.45
C ILE A 23 -10.73 -15.32 6.02
N THR A 24 -9.88 -15.02 5.04
CA THR A 24 -10.11 -15.39 3.63
C THR A 24 -10.18 -16.91 3.45
N GLN A 25 -9.40 -17.68 4.22
CA GLN A 25 -9.46 -19.15 4.16
C GLN A 25 -10.75 -19.73 4.73
N MET A 26 -11.38 -19.05 5.68
CA MET A 26 -12.61 -19.50 6.35
C MET A 26 -13.89 -19.00 5.70
N ASP A 27 -13.82 -17.98 4.86
CA ASP A 27 -14.96 -17.30 4.25
C ASP A 27 -14.76 -17.20 2.74
N ALA A 28 -15.47 -18.03 1.99
CA ALA A 28 -15.37 -18.09 0.53
C ALA A 28 -15.90 -16.83 -0.17
N ASP A 29 -16.70 -16.01 0.53
CA ASP A 29 -17.23 -14.76 -0.01
C ASP A 29 -16.32 -13.56 0.27
N ASP A 30 -15.22 -13.75 1.00
CA ASP A 30 -14.26 -12.71 1.32
C ASP A 30 -13.32 -12.43 0.14
N GLN A 31 -13.61 -11.38 -0.62
CA GLN A 31 -12.87 -11.02 -1.85
C GLN A 31 -11.50 -10.36 -1.60
N MET A 32 -10.96 -10.41 -0.39
CA MET A 32 -9.61 -9.92 -0.12
C MET A 32 -8.53 -10.76 -0.80
N ASP A 33 -8.83 -11.99 -1.17
CA ASP A 33 -7.97 -12.87 -1.97
C ASP A 33 -7.53 -12.21 -3.29
N GLN A 34 -8.43 -11.46 -3.95
CA GLN A 34 -8.11 -10.74 -5.19
C GLN A 34 -7.04 -9.65 -4.97
N VAL A 35 -7.07 -8.99 -3.82
CA VAL A 35 -6.04 -8.01 -3.44
C VAL A 35 -4.72 -8.71 -3.16
N TYR A 36 -4.74 -9.81 -2.42
CA TYR A 36 -3.54 -10.60 -2.15
C TYR A 36 -2.92 -11.13 -3.43
N GLU A 37 -3.73 -11.68 -4.33
CA GLU A 37 -3.29 -12.18 -5.62
C GLU A 37 -2.60 -11.08 -6.44
N ALA A 38 -3.21 -9.89 -6.50
CA ALA A 38 -2.62 -8.76 -7.19
C ALA A 38 -1.28 -8.34 -6.56
N LEU A 39 -1.25 -8.10 -5.25
CA LEU A 39 -0.08 -7.56 -4.57
C LEU A 39 1.09 -8.54 -4.53
N VAL A 40 0.82 -9.82 -4.33
CA VAL A 40 1.88 -10.82 -4.13
C VAL A 40 2.31 -11.47 -5.43
N HIS A 41 1.36 -11.78 -6.32
CA HIS A 41 1.66 -12.68 -7.44
C HIS A 41 1.85 -11.99 -8.79
N TRP A 42 1.03 -11.02 -9.19
CA TRP A 42 1.11 -10.53 -10.56
C TRP A 42 1.45 -9.05 -10.73
N ALA A 43 1.09 -8.15 -9.81
CA ALA A 43 1.38 -6.73 -10.01
C ALA A 43 2.83 -6.40 -9.65
N ASP A 44 3.59 -5.83 -10.57
CA ASP A 44 4.93 -5.30 -10.33
C ASP A 44 4.90 -3.85 -9.86
N ALA A 45 3.86 -3.12 -10.23
CA ALA A 45 3.60 -1.75 -9.76
C ALA A 45 2.12 -1.58 -9.39
N ILE A 46 1.87 -0.84 -8.30
CA ILE A 46 0.52 -0.50 -7.85
C ILE A 46 0.39 1.00 -7.61
N VAL A 47 -0.79 1.53 -7.83
CA VAL A 47 -1.16 2.89 -7.41
C VAL A 47 -2.37 2.80 -6.50
N VAL A 48 -2.22 3.28 -5.26
CA VAL A 48 -3.30 3.30 -4.28
C VAL A 48 -3.86 4.70 -4.16
N ALA A 49 -5.15 4.84 -4.46
CA ALA A 49 -5.85 6.12 -4.34
C ALA A 49 -6.74 6.14 -3.09
N THR A 50 -6.68 7.20 -2.31
CA THR A 50 -7.54 7.39 -1.13
C THR A 50 -7.96 8.83 -0.97
N PRO A 51 -9.24 9.09 -0.59
CA PRO A 51 -9.61 10.41 -0.10
C PRO A 51 -9.12 10.60 1.35
N ILE A 52 -8.88 11.85 1.73
CA ILE A 52 -8.69 12.23 3.13
C ILE A 52 -10.07 12.30 3.80
N ARG A 53 -10.21 11.67 4.97
CA ARG A 53 -11.37 11.72 5.84
C ARG A 53 -10.89 12.00 7.27
N TRP A 54 -11.34 13.14 7.84
CA TRP A 54 -10.92 13.56 9.20
C TRP A 54 -9.39 13.58 9.39
N GLY A 55 -8.67 14.08 8.38
CA GLY A 55 -7.21 14.16 8.41
C GLY A 55 -6.49 12.80 8.27
N ALA A 56 -7.17 11.75 7.88
CA ALA A 56 -6.62 10.41 7.69
C ALA A 56 -7.03 9.83 6.32
N ALA A 57 -6.41 8.74 5.91
CA ALA A 57 -6.88 7.95 4.77
C ALA A 57 -8.30 7.40 5.04
N SER A 58 -9.00 6.98 3.99
CA SER A 58 -10.37 6.49 4.12
C SER A 58 -10.47 5.22 4.97
N SER A 59 -11.65 4.97 5.57
CA SER A 59 -11.92 3.74 6.31
C SER A 59 -11.72 2.48 5.46
N LEU A 60 -12.00 2.55 4.16
CA LEU A 60 -11.77 1.44 3.24
C LEU A 60 -10.26 1.15 3.08
N TYR A 61 -9.43 2.19 3.04
CA TYR A 61 -7.97 2.02 3.05
C TYR A 61 -7.51 1.30 4.32
N PHE A 62 -7.95 1.74 5.50
CA PHE A 62 -7.57 1.09 6.76
C PHE A 62 -8.08 -0.33 6.87
N LYS A 63 -9.31 -0.58 6.42
CA LYS A 63 -9.87 -1.93 6.37
C LYS A 63 -9.01 -2.88 5.53
N MET A 64 -8.51 -2.42 4.38
CA MET A 64 -7.57 -3.16 3.54
C MET A 64 -6.21 -3.30 4.25
N ALA A 65 -5.66 -2.20 4.76
CA ALA A 65 -4.33 -2.18 5.39
C ALA A 65 -4.25 -3.15 6.58
N GLU A 66 -5.25 -3.15 7.47
CA GLU A 66 -5.31 -4.10 8.59
C GLU A 66 -5.31 -5.56 8.10
N ARG A 67 -5.99 -5.85 6.99
CA ARG A 67 -6.01 -7.19 6.41
C ARG A 67 -4.68 -7.60 5.79
N LEU A 68 -3.84 -6.64 5.36
CA LEU A 68 -2.48 -6.90 4.86
C LEU A 68 -1.48 -7.27 5.96
N ASN A 69 -1.86 -7.22 7.23
CA ASN A 69 -1.02 -7.65 8.35
C ASN A 69 -0.52 -9.10 8.20
N CYS A 70 -1.26 -9.96 7.52
CA CYS A 70 -0.81 -11.33 7.24
C CYS A 70 0.45 -11.39 6.37
N ILE A 71 0.66 -10.41 5.48
CA ILE A 71 1.88 -10.27 4.67
C ILE A 71 3.05 -9.86 5.57
N GLN A 72 2.85 -8.85 6.42
CA GLN A 72 3.86 -8.42 7.39
C GLN A 72 4.20 -9.55 8.36
N ASN A 73 3.20 -10.29 8.82
CA ASN A 73 3.41 -11.41 9.74
C ASN A 73 4.18 -12.59 9.09
N ALA A 74 4.05 -12.78 7.79
CA ALA A 74 4.88 -13.75 7.07
C ALA A 74 6.36 -13.39 7.16
N ILE A 75 6.71 -12.09 7.13
CA ILE A 75 8.08 -11.62 7.31
C ILE A 75 8.55 -11.86 8.73
N THR A 76 7.75 -11.44 9.73
CA THR A 76 8.19 -11.44 11.14
C THR A 76 8.23 -12.84 11.77
N ILE A 77 7.30 -13.73 11.40
CA ILE A 77 7.16 -15.05 12.04
C ILE A 77 7.80 -16.16 11.21
N ARG A 78 7.76 -16.06 9.89
CA ARG A 78 8.21 -17.13 8.98
C ARG A 78 9.48 -16.80 8.20
N ASP A 79 10.01 -15.60 8.36
CA ASP A 79 11.15 -15.10 7.58
C ASP A 79 10.89 -15.10 6.06
N GLN A 80 9.61 -14.97 5.67
CA GLN A 80 9.17 -15.05 4.29
C GLN A 80 8.75 -13.67 3.78
N VAL A 81 9.57 -13.08 2.90
CA VAL A 81 9.25 -11.83 2.21
C VAL A 81 8.40 -12.16 0.99
N LEU A 82 7.10 -11.83 1.05
CA LEU A 82 6.14 -12.10 -0.02
C LEU A 82 6.20 -11.03 -1.12
N ILE A 83 6.42 -9.77 -0.75
CA ILE A 83 6.50 -8.64 -1.68
C ILE A 83 7.97 -8.31 -1.92
N ARG A 84 8.42 -8.55 -3.15
CA ARG A 84 9.82 -8.31 -3.55
C ARG A 84 9.85 -7.61 -4.90
N ASN A 85 10.71 -6.59 -5.02
CA ASN A 85 10.94 -5.85 -6.25
C ASN A 85 9.65 -5.27 -6.86
N LYS A 86 8.68 -4.92 -6.03
CA LYS A 86 7.42 -4.31 -6.42
C LYS A 86 7.37 -2.85 -6.00
N VAL A 87 6.66 -2.05 -6.78
CA VAL A 87 6.64 -0.59 -6.63
C VAL A 87 5.24 -0.13 -6.20
N ALA A 88 5.19 0.83 -5.29
CA ALA A 88 3.94 1.49 -4.90
C ALA A 88 4.01 3.00 -5.12
N GLY A 89 2.90 3.58 -5.57
CA GLY A 89 2.66 5.01 -5.64
C GLY A 89 1.28 5.36 -5.08
N PHE A 90 1.06 6.65 -4.74
CA PHE A 90 -0.17 7.04 -4.06
C PHE A 90 -0.81 8.27 -4.70
N ILE A 91 -2.16 8.28 -4.74
CA ILE A 91 -2.97 9.45 -5.10
C ILE A 91 -3.83 9.79 -3.89
N ILE A 92 -3.65 11.00 -3.34
CA ILE A 92 -4.31 11.44 -2.12
C ILE A 92 -5.12 12.70 -2.41
N VAL A 93 -6.44 12.63 -2.22
CA VAL A 93 -7.34 13.73 -2.52
C VAL A 93 -8.22 14.05 -1.32
N GLY A 94 -8.29 15.31 -0.94
CA GLY A 94 -9.16 15.73 0.16
C GLY A 94 -9.51 17.20 0.15
N GLY A 95 -10.55 17.56 0.89
CA GLY A 95 -10.95 18.93 1.16
C GLY A 95 -10.25 19.56 2.37
N GLN A 96 -9.34 18.84 3.02
CA GLN A 96 -8.61 19.29 4.21
C GLN A 96 -7.12 19.08 4.02
N ASP A 97 -6.35 19.90 4.72
CA ASP A 97 -4.93 19.68 4.84
C ASP A 97 -4.66 18.46 5.74
N ASN A 98 -3.57 17.86 5.61
CA ASN A 98 -2.92 16.76 6.31
C ASN A 98 -2.32 15.73 5.32
N ILE A 99 -2.09 16.18 4.10
CA ILE A 99 -1.58 15.31 3.02
C ILE A 99 -0.28 14.63 3.44
N GLN A 100 0.66 15.40 4.03
CA GLN A 100 1.97 14.87 4.39
C GLN A 100 1.87 13.77 5.45
N ALA A 101 0.98 13.90 6.41
CA ALA A 101 0.79 12.86 7.43
C ALA A 101 0.16 11.60 6.82
N VAL A 102 -0.85 11.75 5.95
CA VAL A 102 -1.47 10.62 5.24
C VAL A 102 -0.46 9.95 4.33
N ALA A 103 0.29 10.71 3.52
CA ALA A 103 1.33 10.17 2.65
C ALA A 103 2.42 9.44 3.44
N GLY A 104 2.90 10.03 4.53
CA GLY A 104 3.91 9.44 5.40
C GLY A 104 3.44 8.11 6.02
N GLN A 105 2.19 8.04 6.47
CA GLN A 105 1.60 6.82 7.00
C GLN A 105 1.49 5.73 5.92
N MET A 106 1.04 6.08 4.71
CA MET A 106 0.94 5.13 3.60
C MET A 106 2.32 4.63 3.17
N LEU A 107 3.29 5.54 3.02
CA LEU A 107 4.68 5.19 2.69
C LEU A 107 5.29 4.24 3.73
N GLY A 108 5.18 4.55 5.01
CA GLY A 108 5.68 3.71 6.09
C GLY A 108 5.07 2.32 6.07
N PHE A 109 3.74 2.25 5.95
CA PHE A 109 3.02 0.98 5.90
C PHE A 109 3.44 0.10 4.71
N PHE A 110 3.46 0.66 3.50
CA PHE A 110 3.84 -0.11 2.30
C PHE A 110 5.33 -0.46 2.27
N ALA A 111 6.20 0.38 2.85
CA ALA A 111 7.62 0.06 3.02
C ALA A 111 7.82 -1.19 3.91
N GLU A 112 7.07 -1.30 5.01
CA GLU A 112 7.13 -2.47 5.90
C GLU A 112 6.62 -3.75 5.24
N LEU A 113 5.71 -3.64 4.27
CA LEU A 113 5.28 -4.78 3.46
C LEU A 113 6.34 -5.24 2.44
N GLY A 114 7.31 -4.38 2.11
CA GLY A 114 8.39 -4.69 1.17
C GLY A 114 8.33 -3.95 -0.16
N PHE A 115 7.41 -3.00 -0.33
CA PHE A 115 7.35 -2.17 -1.54
C PHE A 115 8.48 -1.15 -1.60
N LEU A 116 8.90 -0.84 -2.82
CA LEU A 116 9.78 0.25 -3.16
C LEU A 116 8.98 1.42 -3.74
N PHE A 117 9.59 2.60 -3.75
CA PHE A 117 8.91 3.82 -4.20
C PHE A 117 9.74 4.55 -5.25
N PRO A 118 9.11 5.11 -6.28
CA PRO A 118 9.79 6.00 -7.21
C PRO A 118 10.11 7.34 -6.53
N GLN A 119 10.94 8.14 -7.15
CA GLN A 119 11.09 9.55 -6.80
C GLN A 119 9.74 10.26 -6.92
N PHE A 120 9.37 11.09 -5.93
CA PHE A 120 8.05 11.71 -5.82
C PHE A 120 6.91 10.66 -5.84
N PRO A 121 6.80 9.86 -4.78
CA PRO A 121 5.97 8.64 -4.76
C PRO A 121 4.48 8.91 -4.62
N TYR A 122 4.05 10.16 -4.50
CA TYR A 122 2.62 10.48 -4.45
C TYR A 122 2.28 11.77 -5.17
N VAL A 123 1.04 11.84 -5.61
CA VAL A 123 0.35 13.03 -6.10
C VAL A 123 -0.79 13.33 -5.14
N ALA A 124 -0.95 14.59 -4.80
CA ALA A 124 -1.98 14.97 -3.86
C ALA A 124 -2.67 16.27 -4.23
N HIS A 125 -3.93 16.37 -3.83
CA HIS A 125 -4.73 17.58 -3.95
C HIS A 125 -5.52 17.81 -2.67
N SER A 126 -5.40 19.00 -2.13
CA SER A 126 -6.22 19.45 -0.99
C SER A 126 -6.82 20.80 -1.32
N ARG A 127 -8.08 20.98 -0.98
CA ARG A 127 -8.78 22.27 -1.06
C ARG A 127 -9.21 22.72 0.32
N GLY A 128 -9.64 23.97 0.37
CA GLY A 128 -10.11 24.61 1.60
C GLY A 128 -11.34 23.96 2.23
N TRP A 129 -11.86 24.65 3.24
CA TRP A 129 -12.94 24.18 4.12
C TRP A 129 -14.28 24.86 3.82
N SER A 130 -14.33 25.72 2.78
CA SER A 130 -15.56 26.41 2.47
C SER A 130 -16.62 25.42 2.00
N ARG A 131 -17.87 25.79 2.15
CA ARG A 131 -18.99 25.01 1.61
C ARG A 131 -18.85 24.80 0.11
N GLU A 132 -18.47 25.86 -0.60
CA GLU A 132 -18.26 25.85 -2.03
C GLU A 132 -17.14 24.89 -2.44
N ASP A 133 -16.04 24.86 -1.67
CA ASP A 133 -14.94 23.92 -1.90
C ASP A 133 -15.41 22.48 -1.75
N MET A 134 -16.26 22.21 -0.75
CA MET A 134 -16.76 20.85 -0.50
C MET A 134 -17.78 20.40 -1.56
N GLU A 135 -18.71 21.29 -1.95
CA GLU A 135 -19.73 21.00 -2.94
C GLU A 135 -19.15 20.80 -4.34
N ALA A 136 -18.14 21.60 -4.73
CA ALA A 136 -17.51 21.52 -6.05
C ALA A 136 -16.33 20.55 -6.14
N ASN A 137 -15.90 19.94 -5.05
CA ASN A 137 -14.65 19.17 -4.97
C ASN A 137 -14.56 18.03 -6.00
N VAL A 138 -15.65 17.30 -6.24
CA VAL A 138 -15.68 16.19 -7.21
C VAL A 138 -15.46 16.68 -8.64
N GLU A 139 -16.13 17.78 -9.02
CA GLU A 139 -16.02 18.35 -10.35
C GLU A 139 -14.63 18.94 -10.61
N ILE A 140 -14.07 19.58 -9.59
CA ILE A 140 -12.74 20.18 -9.66
C ILE A 140 -11.66 19.10 -9.80
N VAL A 141 -11.76 18.03 -9.01
CA VAL A 141 -10.82 16.91 -9.14
C VAL A 141 -10.93 16.26 -10.51
N ARG A 142 -12.15 16.08 -11.03
CA ARG A 142 -12.38 15.52 -12.38
C ARG A 142 -11.86 16.41 -13.50
N GLY A 143 -11.98 17.72 -13.33
CA GLY A 143 -11.54 18.71 -14.33
C GLY A 143 -10.08 19.15 -14.19
N SER A 144 -9.35 18.68 -13.19
CA SER A 144 -7.98 19.11 -12.94
C SER A 144 -6.99 18.42 -13.89
N ALA A 145 -6.53 19.15 -14.88
CA ALA A 145 -5.45 18.70 -15.78
C ALA A 145 -4.16 18.44 -14.98
N GLU A 146 -3.84 19.28 -14.00
CA GLU A 146 -2.66 19.12 -13.15
C GLU A 146 -2.67 17.79 -12.39
N LEU A 147 -3.82 17.39 -11.83
CA LEU A 147 -3.95 16.09 -11.17
C LEU A 147 -3.85 14.93 -12.15
N ALA A 148 -4.45 15.05 -13.31
CA ALA A 148 -4.39 14.02 -14.35
C ALA A 148 -2.95 13.83 -14.83
N ASP A 149 -2.24 14.92 -15.13
CA ASP A 149 -0.84 14.90 -15.56
C ASP A 149 0.07 14.37 -14.42
N GLY A 150 -0.17 14.80 -13.20
CA GLY A 150 0.54 14.31 -12.02
C GLY A 150 0.37 12.80 -11.82
N ALA A 151 -0.85 12.29 -11.96
CA ALA A 151 -1.15 10.86 -11.87
C ALA A 151 -0.49 10.06 -13.01
N ALA A 152 -0.51 10.60 -14.24
CA ALA A 152 0.17 9.98 -15.38
C ALA A 152 1.68 9.92 -15.17
N MET A 153 2.30 10.99 -14.68
CA MET A 153 3.72 11.04 -14.37
C MET A 153 4.09 10.11 -13.20
N LEU A 154 3.27 10.02 -12.16
CA LEU A 154 3.46 9.05 -11.06
C LEU A 154 3.44 7.62 -11.60
N THR A 155 2.42 7.29 -12.39
CA THR A 155 2.29 5.96 -12.99
C THR A 155 3.50 5.63 -13.86
N LYS A 156 3.94 6.54 -14.69
CA LYS A 156 5.14 6.38 -15.51
C LYS A 156 6.37 6.07 -14.66
N ARG A 157 6.63 6.86 -13.61
CA ARG A 157 7.77 6.63 -12.69
C ARG A 157 7.67 5.27 -11.97
N CYS A 158 6.47 4.85 -11.57
CA CYS A 158 6.26 3.53 -10.98
C CYS A 158 6.62 2.41 -11.97
N LEU A 159 6.18 2.53 -13.22
CA LEU A 159 6.47 1.54 -14.26
C LEU A 159 7.95 1.49 -14.65
N GLU A 160 8.60 2.64 -14.77
CA GLU A 160 10.04 2.72 -15.05
C GLU A 160 10.86 2.04 -13.93
N LEU A 161 10.55 2.34 -12.67
CA LEU A 161 11.23 1.70 -11.54
C LEU A 161 10.94 0.19 -11.50
N ALA A 162 9.71 -0.24 -11.76
CA ALA A 162 9.37 -1.65 -11.80
C ALA A 162 10.14 -2.38 -12.92
N ALA A 163 10.22 -1.79 -14.11
CA ALA A 163 11.00 -2.34 -15.22
C ALA A 163 12.48 -2.49 -14.87
N ASP A 164 13.07 -1.47 -14.23
CA ASP A 164 14.45 -1.52 -13.77
C ASP A 164 14.69 -2.63 -12.72
N LEU A 165 13.72 -2.84 -11.82
CA LEU A 165 13.82 -3.88 -10.80
C LEU A 165 13.71 -5.28 -11.41
N ILE A 166 12.84 -5.48 -12.39
CA ILE A 166 12.70 -6.74 -13.14
C ILE A 166 14.00 -7.05 -13.85
N ALA A 167 14.53 -6.10 -14.62
CA ALA A 167 15.79 -6.28 -15.36
C ALA A 167 16.99 -6.62 -14.45
N ARG A 168 17.05 -6.03 -13.25
CA ARG A 168 18.09 -6.36 -12.25
C ARG A 168 17.89 -7.72 -11.60
N HIS A 169 16.64 -8.20 -11.51
CA HIS A 169 16.34 -9.49 -10.90
C HIS A 169 16.71 -10.66 -11.83
N GLU A 170 16.67 -10.45 -13.12
CA GLU A 170 17.16 -11.40 -14.13
C GLU A 170 18.68 -11.52 -14.13
N ALA A 171 19.40 -10.54 -13.57
CA ALA A 171 20.83 -10.65 -13.33
C ALA A 171 21.13 -11.45 -12.05
N PRO A 172 22.14 -12.34 -12.04
CA PRO A 172 22.49 -13.08 -10.83
C PRO A 172 22.78 -12.10 -9.67
N PRO A 173 22.28 -12.37 -8.45
CA PRO A 173 22.44 -11.45 -7.33
C PRO A 173 23.91 -11.29 -6.99
N SER A 174 24.42 -10.05 -7.12
CA SER A 174 25.81 -9.69 -6.79
C SER A 174 26.04 -9.47 -5.29
N ILE A 175 24.97 -9.51 -4.46
CA ILE A 175 25.07 -9.25 -3.03
C ILE A 175 24.32 -10.35 -2.29
N GLU A 176 25.05 -11.17 -1.54
CA GLU A 176 24.46 -11.98 -0.48
C GLU A 176 23.82 -11.04 0.55
N ARG A 177 22.55 -11.18 0.81
CA ARG A 177 21.90 -10.46 1.89
C ARG A 177 22.50 -10.96 3.19
N GLY A 178 23.29 -10.13 3.80
CA GLY A 178 23.82 -10.42 5.12
C GLY A 178 22.70 -10.89 6.02
N GLY A 179 22.93 -12.01 6.70
CA GLY A 179 21.98 -12.62 7.60
C GLY A 179 21.41 -11.57 8.55
N ARG A 180 20.12 -11.58 8.74
CA ARG A 180 19.39 -10.53 9.44
C ARG A 180 19.87 -10.34 10.85
N LYS A 181 20.50 -9.23 11.09
CA LYS A 181 20.78 -8.74 12.44
C LYS A 181 19.52 -8.42 13.27
N ALA A 182 18.32 -8.45 12.66
CA ALA A 182 17.06 -8.23 13.36
C ALA A 182 16.79 -9.26 14.47
N HIS A 183 17.36 -10.45 14.42
CA HIS A 183 17.27 -11.42 15.50
C HIS A 183 18.15 -11.09 16.71
N ALA A 184 19.20 -10.28 16.55
CA ALA A 184 20.10 -9.92 17.64
C ALA A 184 19.51 -8.89 18.62
N LEU A 185 18.36 -8.28 18.30
CA LEU A 185 17.68 -7.33 19.17
C LEU A 185 16.54 -7.99 20.01
N ARG A 186 16.44 -9.31 20.01
CA ARG A 186 15.40 -10.06 20.73
C ARG A 186 15.91 -10.92 21.89
N THR A 187 17.10 -10.65 22.34
CA THR A 187 17.61 -11.23 23.61
C THR A 187 17.60 -10.21 24.72
#